data_d6e5592468bba9876d779c2c27d8d29e
#
_entry.id   d6e5592468bba9876d779c2c27d8d29e
#
_cell.length_a   1.000
_cell.length_b   1.000
_cell.length_c   1.000
_cell.angle_alpha   90.00
_cell.angle_beta   90.00
_cell.angle_gamma   90.00
#
_symmetry.space_group_name_H-M   'P 1'
#
loop_
_entity.id
_entity.type
_entity.pdbx_description
1 polymer ?
#
loop_
_entity_poly.entity_id
_entity_poly.type
_entity_poly.pdbx_seq_one_letter_code
_entity_poly.pdbx_strand_id
1 'polypeptide(L)'
;YKIDKQAEHIFWFHSITDNIIKLHKSEDFNDSLSFVREEVVIPTYTEVTKRDSVVTYNGARYRAYVYINPSKMKVIKTTYSEDGISMDNVYYDNVMHICVYEGKKSLFASDITKQMFDKVVPEDFLVQAILSDTKFLKVDRNGFHYQAILAIPESSVYSIAELEISFDGT
;
A
#
# COMPACT_ATOMS: atom_id res chain seq x y z
N TYR A 1 19.05 -12.87 25.07
CA TYR A 1 20.51 -12.76 24.95
C TYR A 1 21.11 -12.44 26.32
N LYS A 2 22.17 -13.14 26.70
CA LYS A 2 22.92 -12.88 27.94
C LYS A 2 24.27 -12.31 27.56
N ILE A 3 24.61 -11.13 28.12
CA ILE A 3 25.90 -10.50 27.91
C ILE A 3 26.94 -11.20 28.81
N ASP A 4 28.02 -11.71 28.21
CA ASP A 4 29.11 -12.35 28.94
C ASP A 4 30.29 -11.43 29.18
N LYS A 5 30.62 -10.58 28.20
CA LYS A 5 31.72 -9.64 28.29
C LYS A 5 31.45 -8.41 27.46
N GLN A 6 31.71 -7.24 28.07
CA GLN A 6 31.70 -5.96 27.40
C GLN A 6 32.96 -5.18 27.75
N ALA A 7 33.65 -4.68 26.73
CA ALA A 7 34.80 -3.81 26.84
C ALA A 7 34.73 -2.78 25.70
N GLU A 8 35.61 -1.79 25.68
CA GLU A 8 35.57 -0.67 24.73
C GLU A 8 35.50 -1.09 23.24
N HIS A 9 36.14 -2.22 22.91
CA HIS A 9 36.20 -2.72 21.52
C HIS A 9 35.67 -4.13 21.33
N ILE A 10 35.09 -4.74 22.38
CA ILE A 10 34.67 -6.16 22.37
C ILE A 10 33.32 -6.28 23.06
N PHE A 11 32.42 -6.99 22.42
CA PHE A 11 31.12 -7.35 22.98
C PHE A 11 30.84 -8.83 22.72
N TRP A 12 30.67 -9.61 23.79
CA TRP A 12 30.36 -11.04 23.72
C TRP A 12 29.02 -11.30 24.38
N PHE A 13 28.17 -12.09 23.70
CA PHE A 13 26.88 -12.48 24.22
C PHE A 13 26.48 -13.88 23.75
N HIS A 14 25.64 -14.55 24.53
CA HIS A 14 25.01 -15.78 24.10
C HIS A 14 23.76 -15.51 23.26
N SER A 15 23.66 -16.22 22.13
CA SER A 15 22.41 -16.26 21.34
C SER A 15 21.36 -17.11 22.05
N ILE A 16 20.12 -17.10 21.53
CA ILE A 16 19.05 -17.98 22.00
C ILE A 16 19.34 -19.48 21.80
N THR A 17 20.28 -19.80 20.92
CA THR A 17 20.76 -21.16 20.62
C THR A 17 22.02 -21.53 21.40
N ASP A 18 22.34 -20.77 22.45
CA ASP A 18 23.50 -20.92 23.35
C ASP A 18 24.89 -20.82 22.65
N ASN A 19 24.92 -20.24 21.46
CA ASN A 19 26.17 -19.94 20.77
C ASN A 19 26.77 -18.64 21.26
N ILE A 20 28.09 -18.60 21.51
CA ILE A 20 28.82 -17.38 21.86
C ILE A 20 29.08 -16.57 20.59
N ILE A 21 28.50 -15.38 20.52
CA ILE A 21 28.75 -14.42 19.46
C ILE A 21 29.74 -13.38 19.99
N LYS A 22 30.82 -13.17 19.25
CA LYS A 22 31.88 -12.22 19.57
C LYS A 22 31.87 -11.11 18.55
N LEU A 23 31.59 -9.89 18.98
CA LEU A 23 31.67 -8.70 18.16
C LEU A 23 32.94 -7.92 18.54
N HIS A 24 33.65 -7.43 17.54
CA HIS A 24 34.76 -6.51 17.67
C HIS A 24 34.36 -5.18 17.03
N LYS A 25 34.74 -4.07 17.67
CA LYS A 25 34.56 -2.75 17.04
C LYS A 25 35.49 -2.67 15.82
N SER A 26 34.92 -2.40 14.67
CA SER A 26 35.69 -2.10 13.47
C SER A 26 36.20 -0.66 13.50
N GLU A 27 37.40 -0.45 12.98
CA GLU A 27 37.96 0.87 12.70
C GLU A 27 37.63 1.32 11.27
N ASP A 28 37.15 0.46 10.43
CA ASP A 28 36.72 0.78 9.06
C ASP A 28 35.28 1.31 9.07
N PHE A 29 35.14 2.57 8.60
CA PHE A 29 33.82 3.20 8.48
C PHE A 29 32.88 2.42 7.55
N ASN A 30 33.42 1.74 6.52
CA ASN A 30 32.61 0.98 5.56
C ASN A 30 31.94 -0.24 6.20
N ASP A 31 32.48 -0.80 7.28
CA ASP A 31 31.84 -1.90 8.00
C ASP A 31 30.50 -1.49 8.65
N SER A 32 30.32 -0.19 8.94
CA SER A 32 29.07 0.34 9.49
C SER A 32 27.96 0.39 8.42
N LEU A 33 28.31 0.48 7.16
CA LEU A 33 27.34 0.56 6.05
C LEU A 33 26.57 -0.74 5.86
N SER A 34 27.12 -1.88 6.27
CA SER A 34 26.41 -3.17 6.25
C SER A 34 25.19 -3.24 7.18
N PHE A 35 25.06 -2.30 8.12
CA PHE A 35 23.90 -2.15 9.01
C PHE A 35 22.90 -1.08 8.54
N VAL A 36 23.22 -0.34 7.50
CA VAL A 36 22.31 0.64 6.89
C VAL A 36 21.31 -0.12 6.04
N ARG A 37 20.03 -0.01 6.39
CA ARG A 37 18.96 -0.51 5.52
C ARG A 37 18.91 0.33 4.26
N GLU A 38 19.13 -0.30 3.12
CA GLU A 38 18.88 0.35 1.83
C GLU A 38 17.37 0.37 1.56
N GLU A 39 16.80 1.57 1.50
CA GLU A 39 15.44 1.77 0.99
C GLU A 39 15.49 1.90 -0.53
N VAL A 40 14.96 0.91 -1.24
CA VAL A 40 14.76 1.00 -2.68
C VAL A 40 13.35 1.51 -2.94
N VAL A 41 13.25 2.75 -3.42
CA VAL A 41 11.94 3.36 -3.77
C VAL A 41 11.55 2.92 -5.18
N ILE A 42 10.45 2.17 -5.28
CA ILE A 42 9.92 1.72 -6.55
C ILE A 42 8.63 2.50 -6.85
N PRO A 43 8.64 3.44 -7.80
CA PRO A 43 7.45 4.19 -8.15
C PRO A 43 6.45 3.28 -8.88
N THR A 44 5.26 3.13 -8.32
CA THR A 44 4.16 2.36 -8.92
C THR A 44 3.32 3.19 -9.90
N TYR A 45 3.10 4.47 -9.56
CA TYR A 45 2.49 5.46 -10.45
C TYR A 45 3.25 6.77 -10.33
N THR A 46 3.52 7.42 -11.47
CA THR A 46 4.19 8.72 -11.52
C THR A 46 3.24 9.85 -11.92
N GLU A 47 2.09 9.50 -12.51
CA GLU A 47 1.13 10.47 -13.06
C GLU A 47 -0.30 10.12 -12.65
N VAL A 48 -1.14 11.16 -12.58
CA VAL A 48 -2.58 11.00 -12.34
C VAL A 48 -3.21 10.30 -13.53
N THR A 49 -3.88 9.18 -13.26
CA THR A 49 -4.66 8.45 -14.27
C THR A 49 -6.14 8.75 -14.09
N LYS A 50 -6.80 9.10 -15.18
CA LYS A 50 -8.25 9.37 -15.19
C LYS A 50 -8.98 8.29 -15.98
N ARG A 51 -10.07 7.80 -15.39
CA ARG A 51 -11.07 6.95 -16.06
C ARG A 51 -12.40 7.67 -16.09
N ASP A 52 -13.13 7.52 -17.20
CA ASP A 52 -14.43 8.14 -17.46
C ASP A 52 -15.41 7.06 -17.93
N SER A 53 -16.55 6.98 -17.30
CA SER A 53 -17.61 6.04 -17.65
C SER A 53 -18.94 6.80 -17.76
N VAL A 54 -19.68 6.54 -18.82
CA VAL A 54 -21.02 7.11 -19.03
C VAL A 54 -22.04 5.98 -19.05
N VAL A 55 -23.07 6.12 -18.23
CA VAL A 55 -24.13 5.11 -18.08
C VAL A 55 -25.49 5.78 -18.04
N THR A 56 -26.51 5.09 -18.58
CA THR A 56 -27.91 5.53 -18.49
C THR A 56 -28.67 4.51 -17.63
N TYR A 57 -29.40 5.02 -16.65
CA TYR A 57 -30.25 4.22 -15.76
C TYR A 57 -31.56 4.95 -15.49
N ASN A 58 -32.68 4.26 -15.62
CA ASN A 58 -34.04 4.81 -15.46
C ASN A 58 -34.27 6.13 -16.23
N GLY A 59 -33.72 6.25 -17.45
CA GLY A 59 -33.85 7.45 -18.29
C GLY A 59 -32.94 8.61 -17.93
N ALA A 60 -32.22 8.57 -16.82
CA ALA A 60 -31.21 9.55 -16.43
C ALA A 60 -29.82 9.14 -16.91
N ARG A 61 -29.01 10.12 -17.31
CA ARG A 61 -27.63 9.91 -17.76
C ARG A 61 -26.66 10.32 -16.68
N TYR A 62 -25.82 9.38 -16.30
CA TYR A 62 -24.78 9.55 -15.27
C TYR A 62 -23.40 9.50 -15.88
N ARG A 63 -22.49 10.23 -15.26
CA ARG A 63 -21.07 10.22 -15.61
C ARG A 63 -20.25 9.97 -14.36
N ALA A 64 -19.47 8.89 -14.39
CA ALA A 64 -18.63 8.44 -13.29
C ALA A 64 -17.16 8.64 -13.65
N TYR A 65 -16.42 9.36 -12.81
CA TYR A 65 -14.97 9.54 -12.94
C TYR A 65 -14.25 8.86 -11.81
N VAL A 66 -13.12 8.25 -12.14
CA VAL A 66 -12.13 7.77 -11.17
C VAL A 66 -10.79 8.38 -11.52
N TYR A 67 -10.21 9.11 -10.58
CA TYR A 67 -8.85 9.63 -10.68
C TYR A 67 -7.95 8.82 -9.75
N ILE A 68 -6.91 8.20 -10.30
CA ILE A 68 -5.87 7.52 -9.54
C ILE A 68 -4.79 8.55 -9.28
N ASN A 69 -4.66 8.99 -8.04
CA ASN A 69 -3.70 10.01 -7.65
C ASN A 69 -2.56 9.36 -6.86
N PRO A 70 -1.32 9.36 -7.38
CA PRO A 70 -0.16 8.94 -6.61
C PRO A 70 -0.04 9.76 -5.33
N SER A 71 0.15 9.10 -4.21
CA SER A 71 0.31 9.75 -2.91
C SER A 71 1.76 9.66 -2.42
N LYS A 72 2.08 10.38 -1.33
CA LYS A 72 3.35 10.27 -0.65
C LYS A 72 3.31 9.30 0.55
N MET A 73 2.22 8.55 0.70
CA MET A 73 2.08 7.57 1.77
C MET A 73 2.92 6.34 1.45
N LYS A 74 3.94 6.12 2.25
CA LYS A 74 4.87 4.99 2.09
C LYS A 74 4.20 3.67 2.49
N VAL A 75 4.45 2.64 1.70
CA VAL A 75 4.16 1.24 2.02
C VAL A 75 5.48 0.48 1.96
N ILE A 76 5.86 -0.14 3.06
CA ILE A 76 7.13 -0.85 3.19
C ILE A 76 6.88 -2.34 3.05
N LYS A 77 7.60 -2.97 2.10
CA LYS A 77 7.63 -4.41 1.93
C LYS A 77 9.05 -4.90 2.21
N THR A 78 9.23 -5.61 3.33
CA THR A 78 10.51 -6.23 3.66
C THR A 78 10.67 -7.53 2.89
N THR A 79 11.75 -7.65 2.15
CA THR A 79 12.18 -8.88 1.48
C THR A 79 13.49 -9.36 2.10
N TYR A 80 13.84 -10.63 1.85
CA TYR A 80 15.09 -11.20 2.35
C TYR A 80 15.91 -11.72 1.16
N SER A 81 17.21 -11.39 1.16
CA SER A 81 18.15 -11.96 0.19
C SER A 81 18.38 -13.46 0.49
N GLU A 82 19.04 -14.16 -0.44
CA GLU A 82 19.47 -15.56 -0.23
C GLU A 82 20.36 -15.72 1.01
N ASP A 83 21.12 -14.69 1.37
CA ASP A 83 21.97 -14.65 2.57
C ASP A 83 21.19 -14.27 3.85
N GLY A 84 19.88 -14.10 3.78
CA GLY A 84 19.01 -13.72 4.91
C GLY A 84 19.08 -12.26 5.32
N ILE A 85 19.66 -11.38 4.49
CA ILE A 85 19.71 -9.94 4.73
C ILE A 85 18.33 -9.34 4.38
N SER A 86 17.76 -8.58 5.33
CA SER A 86 16.49 -7.88 5.09
C SER A 86 16.70 -6.62 4.26
N MET A 87 15.86 -6.44 3.23
CA MET A 87 15.80 -5.24 2.42
C MET A 87 14.37 -4.67 2.50
N ASP A 88 14.26 -3.37 2.80
CA ASP A 88 12.98 -2.67 2.82
C ASP A 88 12.76 -1.98 1.47
N ASN A 89 11.80 -2.50 0.71
CA ASN A 89 11.36 -1.88 -0.54
C ASN A 89 10.23 -0.90 -0.22
N VAL A 90 10.38 0.34 -0.63
CA VAL A 90 9.41 1.41 -0.39
C VAL A 90 8.60 1.67 -1.64
N TYR A 91 7.29 1.52 -1.50
CA TYR A 91 6.29 1.87 -2.52
C TYR A 91 5.47 3.06 -2.03
N TYR A 92 4.82 3.75 -2.95
CA TYR A 92 3.86 4.78 -2.60
C TYR A 92 2.44 4.30 -2.90
N ASP A 93 1.55 4.52 -1.94
CA ASP A 93 0.13 4.23 -2.09
C ASP A 93 -0.55 5.26 -2.99
N ASN A 94 -1.76 4.97 -3.42
CA ASN A 94 -2.58 5.89 -4.20
C ASN A 94 -3.81 6.33 -3.41
N VAL A 95 -4.35 7.48 -3.80
CA VAL A 95 -5.66 7.96 -3.40
C VAL A 95 -6.54 7.98 -4.64
N MET A 96 -7.70 7.32 -4.59
CA MET A 96 -8.67 7.31 -5.67
C MET A 96 -9.71 8.37 -5.43
N HIS A 97 -9.80 9.38 -6.28
CA HIS A 97 -10.86 10.35 -6.23
C HIS A 97 -12.01 9.92 -7.14
N ILE A 98 -13.17 9.64 -6.56
CA ILE A 98 -14.36 9.22 -7.29
C ILE A 98 -15.36 10.38 -7.36
N CYS A 99 -15.84 10.67 -8.57
CA CYS A 99 -16.91 11.64 -8.79
C CYS A 99 -18.04 11.02 -9.61
N VAL A 100 -19.27 11.28 -9.20
CA VAL A 100 -20.47 10.87 -9.95
C VAL A 100 -21.34 12.09 -10.19
N TYR A 101 -21.78 12.26 -11.44
CA TYR A 101 -22.63 13.36 -11.88
C TYR A 101 -23.89 12.85 -12.56
N GLU A 102 -25.01 13.51 -12.31
CA GLU A 102 -26.23 13.45 -13.12
C GLU A 102 -26.34 14.74 -13.92
N GLY A 103 -26.04 14.67 -15.21
CA GLY A 103 -25.92 15.90 -16.02
C GLY A 103 -24.86 16.86 -15.48
N LYS A 104 -25.30 18.00 -14.91
CA LYS A 104 -24.43 19.01 -14.26
C LYS A 104 -24.39 18.89 -12.72
N LYS A 105 -25.27 18.08 -12.14
CA LYS A 105 -25.39 17.91 -10.70
C LYS A 105 -24.36 16.91 -10.21
N SER A 106 -23.52 17.29 -9.24
CA SER A 106 -22.66 16.36 -8.53
C SER A 106 -23.50 15.58 -7.51
N LEU A 107 -23.46 14.25 -7.61
CA LEU A 107 -24.09 13.35 -6.65
C LEU A 107 -23.10 12.89 -5.58
N PHE A 108 -21.85 12.65 -5.99
CA PHE A 108 -20.79 12.19 -5.11
C PHE A 108 -19.45 12.75 -5.57
N ALA A 109 -18.59 13.13 -4.63
CA ALA A 109 -17.19 13.46 -4.87
C ALA A 109 -16.42 13.22 -3.59
N SER A 110 -15.58 12.20 -3.55
CA SER A 110 -14.78 11.85 -2.35
C SER A 110 -13.50 11.11 -2.69
N ASP A 111 -12.55 11.22 -1.79
CA ASP A 111 -11.30 10.47 -1.81
C ASP A 111 -11.49 9.11 -1.14
N ILE A 112 -11.06 8.07 -1.83
CA ILE A 112 -11.06 6.70 -1.34
C ILE A 112 -9.61 6.31 -1.07
N THR A 113 -9.33 5.84 0.13
CA THR A 113 -8.02 5.36 0.57
C THR A 113 -8.10 3.90 1.00
N LYS A 114 -6.96 3.20 1.04
CA LYS A 114 -6.93 1.79 1.43
C LYS A 114 -7.43 1.55 2.86
N GLN A 115 -7.30 2.53 3.75
CA GLN A 115 -7.76 2.43 5.15
C GLN A 115 -9.26 2.23 5.27
N MET A 116 -10.04 2.63 4.25
CA MET A 116 -11.50 2.44 4.24
C MET A 116 -11.89 0.96 4.12
N PHE A 117 -10.94 0.10 3.78
CA PHE A 117 -11.15 -1.35 3.61
C PHE A 117 -10.70 -2.19 4.83
N ASP A 118 -10.40 -1.55 5.96
CA ASP A 118 -9.90 -2.19 7.19
C ASP A 118 -10.85 -3.27 7.76
N LYS A 119 -12.16 -3.15 7.50
CA LYS A 119 -13.17 -4.12 7.92
C LYS A 119 -13.39 -5.27 6.93
N VAL A 120 -12.88 -5.13 5.71
CA VAL A 120 -13.13 -6.08 4.60
C VAL A 120 -11.88 -6.89 4.30
N VAL A 121 -10.72 -6.34 4.57
CA VAL A 121 -9.42 -6.92 4.25
C VAL A 121 -8.59 -7.09 5.52
N PRO A 122 -7.90 -8.23 5.72
CA PRO A 122 -7.05 -8.44 6.89
C PRO A 122 -5.97 -7.35 7.05
N GLU A 123 -5.70 -6.94 8.29
CA GLU A 123 -4.77 -5.86 8.61
C GLU A 123 -3.34 -6.15 8.13
N ASP A 124 -2.86 -7.38 8.30
CA ASP A 124 -1.54 -7.83 7.89
C ASP A 124 -1.33 -7.75 6.37
N PHE A 125 -2.38 -7.97 5.58
CA PHE A 125 -2.37 -7.71 4.14
C PHE A 125 -2.41 -6.21 3.85
N LEU A 126 -3.31 -5.45 4.51
CA LEU A 126 -3.55 -4.03 4.24
C LEU A 126 -2.29 -3.17 4.48
N VAL A 127 -1.48 -3.52 5.47
CA VAL A 127 -0.22 -2.84 5.79
C VAL A 127 0.75 -2.88 4.60
N GLN A 128 0.82 -4.02 3.90
CA GLN A 128 1.74 -4.24 2.78
C GLN A 128 1.16 -3.90 1.41
N ALA A 129 -0.17 -3.77 1.32
CA ALA A 129 -0.85 -3.49 0.06
C ALA A 129 -0.90 -2.01 -0.28
N ILE A 130 -1.03 -1.71 -1.56
CA ILE A 130 -1.40 -0.41 -2.10
C ILE A 130 -2.80 -0.50 -2.72
N LEU A 131 -3.53 0.60 -2.73
CA LEU A 131 -4.75 0.74 -3.51
C LEU A 131 -4.36 0.92 -4.98
N SER A 132 -4.27 -0.19 -5.73
CA SER A 132 -3.65 -0.19 -7.05
C SER A 132 -4.59 0.28 -8.15
N ASP A 133 -5.89 0.02 -8.03
CA ASP A 133 -6.86 0.39 -9.06
C ASP A 133 -8.27 0.52 -8.49
N THR A 134 -9.11 1.29 -9.17
CA THR A 134 -10.55 1.35 -8.91
C THR A 134 -11.30 1.50 -10.24
N LYS A 135 -12.30 0.65 -10.45
CA LYS A 135 -13.09 0.59 -11.68
C LYS A 135 -14.56 0.74 -11.39
N PHE A 136 -15.24 1.55 -12.20
CA PHE A 136 -16.69 1.53 -12.25
C PHE A 136 -17.17 0.23 -12.89
N LEU A 137 -18.16 -0.43 -12.29
CA LEU A 137 -18.72 -1.69 -12.77
C LEU A 137 -20.08 -1.47 -13.45
N LYS A 138 -21.03 -0.96 -12.67
CA LYS A 138 -22.45 -0.84 -13.10
C LYS A 138 -23.18 0.17 -12.23
N VAL A 139 -24.40 0.47 -12.67
CA VAL A 139 -25.43 1.12 -11.84
C VAL A 139 -26.65 0.20 -11.79
N ASP A 140 -27.26 0.10 -10.63
CA ASP A 140 -28.52 -0.60 -10.43
C ASP A 140 -29.41 0.15 -9.41
N ARG A 141 -30.44 -0.51 -8.89
CA ARG A 141 -31.42 0.11 -7.96
C ARG A 141 -30.78 0.62 -6.65
N ASN A 142 -29.64 0.08 -6.25
CA ASN A 142 -28.97 0.45 -5.02
C ASN A 142 -28.04 1.66 -5.24
N GLY A 143 -27.47 1.82 -6.45
CA GLY A 143 -26.57 2.90 -6.76
C GLY A 143 -25.48 2.53 -7.76
N PHE A 144 -24.32 3.14 -7.60
CA PHE A 144 -23.15 3.00 -8.45
C PHE A 144 -22.16 2.03 -7.81
N HIS A 145 -21.81 0.96 -8.51
CA HIS A 145 -20.93 -0.08 -8.02
C HIS A 145 -19.55 0.08 -8.61
N TYR A 146 -18.55 0.02 -7.75
CA TYR A 146 -17.14 0.08 -8.08
C TYR A 146 -16.40 -1.13 -7.53
N GLN A 147 -15.32 -1.47 -8.17
CA GLN A 147 -14.39 -2.50 -7.73
C GLN A 147 -13.05 -1.84 -7.41
N ALA A 148 -12.63 -1.92 -6.15
CA ALA A 148 -11.31 -1.51 -5.71
C ALA A 148 -10.37 -2.73 -5.69
N ILE A 149 -9.14 -2.54 -6.16
CA ILE A 149 -8.09 -3.56 -6.18
C ILE A 149 -6.98 -3.11 -5.25
N LEU A 150 -6.78 -3.87 -4.18
CA LEU A 150 -5.65 -3.73 -3.27
C LEU A 150 -4.63 -4.81 -3.62
N ALA A 151 -3.38 -4.44 -3.85
CA ALA A 151 -2.36 -5.38 -4.28
C ALA A 151 -1.07 -5.18 -3.50
N ILE A 152 -0.40 -6.28 -3.14
CA ILE A 152 0.96 -6.22 -2.62
C ILE A 152 1.90 -5.99 -3.80
N PRO A 153 2.68 -4.89 -3.80
CA PRO A 153 3.59 -4.58 -4.91
C PRO A 153 4.54 -5.72 -5.23
N GLU A 154 4.85 -5.89 -6.53
CA GLU A 154 5.74 -6.96 -7.04
C GLU A 154 5.37 -8.36 -6.52
N SER A 155 4.08 -8.64 -6.46
CA SER A 155 3.57 -9.96 -6.14
C SER A 155 2.29 -10.25 -6.92
N SER A 156 1.87 -11.51 -6.92
CA SER A 156 0.57 -11.93 -7.45
C SER A 156 -0.57 -11.85 -6.41
N VAL A 157 -0.27 -11.35 -5.20
CA VAL A 157 -1.21 -11.32 -4.10
C VAL A 157 -2.02 -10.01 -4.15
N TYR A 158 -3.32 -10.14 -4.30
CA TYR A 158 -4.25 -9.01 -4.31
C TYR A 158 -5.59 -9.38 -3.68
N SER A 159 -6.33 -8.38 -3.27
CA SER A 159 -7.71 -8.47 -2.80
C SER A 159 -8.59 -7.54 -3.61
N ILE A 160 -9.83 -7.95 -3.80
CA ILE A 160 -10.86 -7.16 -4.47
C ILE A 160 -11.91 -6.79 -3.44
N ALA A 161 -12.23 -5.50 -3.35
CA ALA A 161 -13.29 -4.98 -2.53
C ALA A 161 -14.33 -4.26 -3.40
N GLU A 162 -15.60 -4.39 -3.07
CA GLU A 162 -16.67 -3.65 -3.72
C GLU A 162 -17.01 -2.39 -2.93
N LEU A 163 -17.28 -1.31 -3.66
CA LEU A 163 -17.78 -0.04 -3.14
C LEU A 163 -19.13 0.22 -3.79
N GLU A 164 -20.10 0.59 -2.99
CA GLU A 164 -21.41 1.03 -3.44
C GLU A 164 -21.61 2.49 -3.04
N ILE A 165 -22.01 3.31 -3.99
CA ILE A 165 -22.36 4.71 -3.79
C ILE A 165 -23.82 4.87 -4.14
N SER A 166 -24.65 5.19 -3.16
CA SER A 166 -26.07 5.35 -3.36
C SER A 166 -26.41 6.63 -4.16
N PHE A 167 -27.63 6.74 -4.67
CA PHE A 167 -28.06 7.92 -5.45
C PHE A 167 -28.13 9.21 -4.61
N ASP A 168 -28.17 9.10 -3.30
CA ASP A 168 -28.14 10.25 -2.37
C ASP A 168 -26.69 10.68 -2.00
N GLY A 169 -25.68 9.96 -2.50
CA GLY A 169 -24.26 10.30 -2.29
C GLY A 169 -23.68 9.73 -0.99
N THR A 170 -24.21 8.62 -0.49
CA THR A 170 -23.67 7.89 0.68
C THR A 170 -23.05 6.55 0.29
#